data_57fea1b97a1fc59f4af4051451dbcc84
#
_entry.id   57fea1b97a1fc59f4af4051451dbcc84
#
_cell.length_a   1.000
_cell.length_b   1.000
_cell.length_c   1.000
_cell.angle_alpha   90.00
_cell.angle_beta   90.00
_cell.angle_gamma   90.00
#
_symmetry.space_group_name_H-M   'P 1'
#
loop_
_entity.id
_entity.type
_entity.pdbx_description
1 polymer ?
#
loop_
_entity_poly.entity_id
_entity_poly.type
_entity_poly.pdbx_seq_one_letter_code
_entity_poly.pdbx_strand_id
1 'polypeptide(L)'
;MVPIMTANERLLTQPRKVIQDTFDKYEQHPTQALVHALSTQYARVFTEPSMLEQIPYVEPGSISSLISSLQGDHSRKDGILVRWRCMIQDTGMGNELCLATLSSDGRRVCGLYGADAHFSHANQDDAAMDTANLGERTVFFAVSVPGETAWAHDHIVGASASLSHAMEELNVELNDTTRTPRSEHPSVTALVKVYDVDAAEQFKTSDVIDVLGLLDLGTCPQAHWHLDETESTEAPILPCVHALHVRSAPPLFPADSDSLNAPENVRASLIQYFTQVLGGDALVAEYILLAMLSRVHARKNGIVIGPFSINVTGLDREHYETLVSALEQIMPAVVCQPLTLAELNDAAHPLYVCGTDTGIRAGRLQLPHGTCVVLDESGMDEGQLNDAGVRNIRALFSLLQQHTLPYVFPFSELDIPTDLVIIVVSQSKSLLPVDAHVHARPHHAPQMKVSSSMLHTFRLFLTNIRQKTLSIPVDVSDHIQDDFVKMRRSGTHRFDQDDLQRCLHVSRLLSLSHGLERLTTDMWSQAKVLDATRAERVALP
;
A
#
# COMPACT_ATOMS: atom_id res chain seq x y z
N MET A 1 -41.71 -5.58 -25.95
CA MET A 1 -40.99 -6.61 -25.15
C MET A 1 -39.81 -5.93 -24.52
N VAL A 2 -39.82 -5.74 -23.21
CA VAL A 2 -38.64 -5.28 -22.48
C VAL A 2 -37.65 -6.46 -22.48
N PRO A 3 -36.40 -6.31 -22.91
CA PRO A 3 -35.43 -7.39 -22.89
C PRO A 3 -35.29 -7.92 -21.45
N ILE A 4 -35.35 -9.23 -21.30
CA ILE A 4 -35.13 -9.89 -20.00
C ILE A 4 -33.67 -9.70 -19.66
N MET A 5 -33.39 -8.83 -18.69
CA MET A 5 -32.03 -8.60 -18.20
C MET A 5 -31.46 -9.89 -17.63
N THR A 6 -30.21 -10.18 -17.94
CA THR A 6 -29.49 -11.30 -17.35
C THR A 6 -29.24 -11.06 -15.84
N ALA A 7 -28.98 -12.12 -15.09
CA ALA A 7 -28.67 -12.00 -13.66
C ALA A 7 -27.44 -11.09 -13.42
N ASN A 8 -26.43 -11.16 -14.29
CA ASN A 8 -25.22 -10.36 -14.21
C ASN A 8 -25.51 -8.87 -14.49
N GLU A 9 -26.31 -8.55 -15.50
CA GLU A 9 -26.73 -7.17 -15.78
C GLU A 9 -27.51 -6.55 -14.62
N ARG A 10 -28.33 -7.33 -13.90
CA ARG A 10 -29.04 -6.85 -12.72
C ARG A 10 -28.11 -6.52 -11.55
N LEU A 11 -27.06 -7.32 -11.34
CA LEU A 11 -26.05 -7.04 -10.30
C LEU A 11 -25.38 -5.68 -10.51
N LEU A 12 -25.12 -5.32 -11.78
CA LEU A 12 -24.42 -4.08 -12.13
C LEU A 12 -25.33 -2.86 -12.14
N THR A 13 -26.57 -2.99 -12.65
CA THR A 13 -27.45 -1.85 -12.94
C THR A 13 -28.51 -1.58 -11.89
N GLN A 14 -28.88 -2.58 -11.07
CA GLN A 14 -29.92 -2.48 -10.05
C GLN A 14 -29.48 -3.10 -8.71
N PRO A 15 -28.35 -2.68 -8.15
CA PRO A 15 -27.79 -3.31 -6.96
C PRO A 15 -28.72 -3.21 -5.74
N ARG A 16 -29.42 -2.10 -5.53
CA ARG A 16 -30.39 -1.95 -4.40
C ARG A 16 -31.55 -2.94 -4.52
N LYS A 17 -32.00 -3.23 -5.73
CA LYS A 17 -33.06 -4.20 -5.96
C LYS A 17 -32.55 -5.63 -5.70
N VAL A 18 -31.32 -5.94 -6.06
CA VAL A 18 -30.70 -7.24 -5.76
C VAL A 18 -30.59 -7.43 -4.24
N ILE A 19 -30.19 -6.37 -3.51
CA ILE A 19 -30.14 -6.36 -2.05
C ILE A 19 -31.52 -6.66 -1.47
N GLN A 20 -32.57 -5.95 -1.93
CA GLN A 20 -33.92 -6.15 -1.45
C GLN A 20 -34.47 -7.54 -1.81
N ASP A 21 -34.31 -8.00 -3.06
CA ASP A 21 -34.72 -9.33 -3.49
C ASP A 21 -34.01 -10.46 -2.69
N THR A 22 -32.80 -10.19 -2.23
CA THR A 22 -32.05 -11.13 -1.38
C THR A 22 -32.56 -11.06 0.05
N PHE A 23 -32.79 -9.84 0.58
CA PHE A 23 -33.34 -9.61 1.92
C PHE A 23 -34.71 -10.26 2.10
N ASP A 24 -35.60 -10.17 1.08
CA ASP A 24 -36.94 -10.73 1.13
C ASP A 24 -36.97 -12.28 1.27
N LYS A 25 -35.86 -12.95 0.97
CA LYS A 25 -35.73 -14.41 1.17
C LYS A 25 -35.50 -14.80 2.62
N TYR A 26 -35.14 -13.85 3.48
CA TYR A 26 -34.87 -14.09 4.90
C TYR A 26 -36.03 -13.55 5.76
N GLU A 27 -36.88 -14.44 6.29
CA GLU A 27 -38.08 -14.07 7.05
C GLU A 27 -37.76 -13.56 8.45
N GLN A 28 -36.70 -14.03 9.10
CA GLN A 28 -36.31 -13.67 10.48
C GLN A 28 -34.83 -13.31 10.55
N HIS A 29 -34.52 -12.06 10.78
CA HIS A 29 -33.28 -11.41 11.26
C HIS A 29 -31.90 -12.12 11.07
N PRO A 30 -31.51 -12.66 9.95
CA PRO A 30 -30.15 -13.15 9.79
C PRO A 30 -29.32 -12.10 9.05
N THR A 31 -28.97 -11.00 9.74
CA THR A 31 -28.12 -9.95 9.15
C THR A 31 -26.85 -10.55 8.57
N GLN A 32 -26.18 -11.43 9.30
CA GLN A 32 -24.95 -12.09 8.83
C GLN A 32 -25.20 -13.01 7.61
N ALA A 33 -26.30 -13.79 7.59
CA ALA A 33 -26.59 -14.67 6.45
C ALA A 33 -26.90 -13.87 5.17
N LEU A 34 -27.60 -12.74 5.29
CA LEU A 34 -27.84 -11.81 4.18
C LEU A 34 -26.52 -11.21 3.68
N VAL A 35 -25.69 -10.70 4.57
CA VAL A 35 -24.39 -10.12 4.26
C VAL A 35 -23.50 -11.13 3.54
N HIS A 36 -23.40 -12.33 4.06
CA HIS A 36 -22.61 -13.41 3.43
C HIS A 36 -23.17 -13.81 2.06
N ALA A 37 -24.49 -13.89 1.89
CA ALA A 37 -25.11 -14.20 0.60
C ALA A 37 -24.82 -13.12 -0.45
N LEU A 38 -24.91 -11.85 -0.08
CA LEU A 38 -24.57 -10.72 -0.95
C LEU A 38 -23.08 -10.69 -1.28
N SER A 39 -22.21 -10.84 -0.28
CA SER A 39 -20.76 -10.91 -0.48
C SER A 39 -20.38 -12.02 -1.46
N THR A 40 -20.98 -13.21 -1.33
CA THR A 40 -20.73 -14.34 -2.25
C THR A 40 -21.21 -14.02 -3.67
N GLN A 41 -22.35 -13.35 -3.84
CA GLN A 41 -22.86 -12.95 -5.16
C GLN A 41 -21.92 -11.93 -5.83
N TYR A 42 -21.48 -10.91 -5.08
CA TYR A 42 -20.63 -9.85 -5.62
C TYR A 42 -19.15 -10.26 -5.74
N ALA A 43 -18.68 -11.27 -5.01
CA ALA A 43 -17.35 -11.83 -5.18
C ALA A 43 -17.08 -12.33 -6.62
N ARG A 44 -18.13 -12.81 -7.30
CA ARG A 44 -18.04 -13.27 -8.70
C ARG A 44 -17.64 -12.16 -9.67
N VAL A 45 -18.00 -10.91 -9.36
CA VAL A 45 -17.64 -9.76 -10.21
C VAL A 45 -16.13 -9.63 -10.34
N PHE A 46 -15.37 -9.92 -9.29
CA PHE A 46 -13.91 -9.89 -9.34
C PHE A 46 -13.29 -11.05 -10.13
N THR A 47 -14.04 -12.10 -10.45
CA THR A 47 -13.56 -13.23 -11.25
C THR A 47 -13.87 -13.05 -12.75
N GLU A 48 -14.72 -12.09 -13.11
CA GLU A 48 -15.14 -11.82 -14.49
C GLU A 48 -14.67 -10.42 -14.92
N PRO A 49 -13.53 -10.29 -15.63
CA PRO A 49 -12.97 -8.99 -16.03
C PRO A 49 -13.97 -8.11 -16.80
N SER A 50 -14.78 -8.72 -17.68
CA SER A 50 -15.78 -8.01 -18.46
C SER A 50 -16.90 -7.36 -17.63
N MET A 51 -17.20 -7.90 -16.45
CA MET A 51 -18.11 -7.28 -15.49
C MET A 51 -17.42 -6.16 -14.72
N LEU A 52 -16.19 -6.42 -14.30
CA LEU A 52 -15.41 -5.46 -13.49
C LEU A 52 -15.14 -4.16 -14.25
N GLU A 53 -14.85 -4.25 -15.57
CA GLU A 53 -14.63 -3.09 -16.45
C GLU A 53 -15.85 -2.19 -16.61
N GLN A 54 -17.06 -2.71 -16.41
CA GLN A 54 -18.30 -1.93 -16.51
C GLN A 54 -18.61 -1.12 -15.24
N ILE A 55 -17.89 -1.38 -14.15
CA ILE A 55 -18.13 -0.71 -12.86
C ILE A 55 -17.19 0.49 -12.74
N PRO A 56 -17.72 1.70 -12.50
CA PRO A 56 -16.92 2.89 -12.28
C PRO A 56 -15.86 2.68 -11.20
N TYR A 57 -14.65 3.14 -11.48
CA TYR A 57 -13.57 3.15 -10.51
C TYR A 57 -13.58 4.47 -9.74
N VAL A 58 -13.34 4.38 -8.42
CA VAL A 58 -13.22 5.57 -7.56
C VAL A 58 -11.82 6.15 -7.71
N GLU A 59 -11.74 7.28 -8.38
CA GLU A 59 -10.51 8.03 -8.62
C GLU A 59 -10.76 9.54 -8.49
N PRO A 60 -9.72 10.38 -8.32
CA PRO A 60 -9.89 11.82 -8.12
C PRO A 60 -10.71 12.50 -9.21
N GLY A 61 -10.50 12.12 -10.47
CA GLY A 61 -11.23 12.69 -11.61
C GLY A 61 -12.70 12.28 -11.68
N SER A 62 -13.05 11.06 -11.25
CA SER A 62 -14.42 10.52 -11.36
C SER A 62 -15.29 10.81 -10.14
N ILE A 63 -14.70 10.93 -8.94
CA ILE A 63 -15.45 10.97 -7.69
C ILE A 63 -16.47 12.13 -7.63
N SER A 64 -16.11 13.31 -8.11
CA SER A 64 -16.98 14.49 -8.10
C SER A 64 -18.20 14.31 -9.01
N SER A 65 -18.02 13.72 -10.19
CA SER A 65 -19.10 13.41 -11.11
C SER A 65 -20.01 12.31 -10.59
N LEU A 66 -19.43 11.30 -9.94
CA LEU A 66 -20.18 10.22 -9.29
C LEU A 66 -21.01 10.74 -8.10
N ILE A 67 -20.46 11.63 -7.28
CA ILE A 67 -21.19 12.28 -6.17
C ILE A 67 -22.32 13.16 -6.71
N SER A 68 -22.08 13.94 -7.76
CA SER A 68 -23.12 14.75 -8.40
C SER A 68 -24.25 13.88 -8.95
N SER A 69 -23.93 12.69 -9.45
CA SER A 69 -24.91 11.72 -9.92
C SER A 69 -25.79 11.14 -8.79
N LEU A 70 -25.31 11.10 -7.54
CA LEU A 70 -26.11 10.68 -6.37
C LEU A 70 -27.31 11.60 -6.12
N GLN A 71 -27.26 12.85 -6.57
CA GLN A 71 -28.34 13.82 -6.41
C GLN A 71 -29.50 13.60 -7.40
N GLY A 72 -29.28 12.77 -8.44
CA GLY A 72 -30.28 12.42 -9.43
C GLY A 72 -31.32 11.41 -8.92
N ASP A 73 -32.57 11.56 -9.36
CA ASP A 73 -33.73 10.77 -8.86
C ASP A 73 -33.60 9.25 -9.17
N HIS A 74 -33.00 8.90 -10.31
CA HIS A 74 -32.77 7.50 -10.71
C HIS A 74 -31.66 6.83 -9.88
N SER A 75 -30.57 7.53 -9.59
CA SER A 75 -29.44 7.02 -8.83
C SER A 75 -29.78 6.73 -7.37
N ARG A 76 -30.74 7.49 -6.79
CA ARG A 76 -31.23 7.23 -5.43
C ARG A 76 -32.01 5.92 -5.35
N LYS A 77 -32.71 5.51 -6.41
CA LYS A 77 -33.51 4.28 -6.42
C LYS A 77 -32.68 3.02 -6.66
N ASP A 78 -31.74 3.08 -7.59
CA ASP A 78 -30.97 1.89 -8.01
C ASP A 78 -29.61 1.78 -7.30
N GLY A 79 -29.04 2.89 -6.83
CA GLY A 79 -27.71 2.97 -6.24
C GLY A 79 -26.60 3.01 -7.30
N ILE A 80 -25.46 3.61 -6.97
CA ILE A 80 -24.28 3.63 -7.84
C ILE A 80 -23.30 2.60 -7.32
N LEU A 81 -23.11 1.52 -8.09
CA LEU A 81 -22.12 0.52 -7.79
C LEU A 81 -20.75 1.04 -8.22
N VAL A 82 -19.76 0.98 -7.32
CA VAL A 82 -18.38 1.41 -7.58
C VAL A 82 -17.40 0.32 -7.17
N ARG A 83 -16.22 0.37 -7.78
CA ARG A 83 -15.06 -0.42 -7.35
C ARG A 83 -13.91 0.49 -6.97
N TRP A 84 -13.14 0.09 -5.97
CA TRP A 84 -12.03 0.87 -5.49
C TRP A 84 -10.93 -0.02 -4.92
N ARG A 85 -9.70 0.22 -5.32
CA ARG A 85 -8.51 -0.29 -4.62
C ARG A 85 -7.97 0.83 -3.76
N CYS A 86 -7.92 0.61 -2.46
CA CYS A 86 -7.53 1.63 -1.50
C CYS A 86 -6.68 1.04 -0.37
N MET A 87 -5.95 1.91 0.30
CA MET A 87 -5.24 1.58 1.54
C MET A 87 -6.11 1.97 2.74
N ILE A 88 -6.22 1.07 3.70
CA ILE A 88 -6.81 1.38 5.00
C ILE A 88 -5.83 2.25 5.77
N GLN A 89 -6.20 3.50 6.00
CA GLN A 89 -5.42 4.43 6.77
C GLN A 89 -5.71 4.33 8.27
N ASP A 90 -6.98 4.16 8.63
CA ASP A 90 -7.41 4.08 10.02
C ASP A 90 -8.49 3.01 10.20
N THR A 91 -8.27 2.12 11.16
CA THR A 91 -9.23 1.12 11.63
C THR A 91 -9.88 1.53 12.96
N GLY A 92 -9.42 2.62 13.57
CA GLY A 92 -9.83 3.07 14.90
C GLY A 92 -11.21 3.73 14.96
N MET A 93 -11.94 3.82 13.82
CA MET A 93 -13.31 4.34 13.78
C MET A 93 -14.31 3.41 14.47
N GLY A 94 -13.94 2.14 14.67
CA GLY A 94 -14.74 1.16 15.40
C GLY A 94 -15.95 0.66 14.62
N ASN A 95 -16.91 0.09 15.38
CA ASN A 95 -18.13 -0.45 14.85
C ASN A 95 -19.29 0.51 15.09
N GLU A 96 -20.12 0.69 14.07
CA GLU A 96 -21.36 1.46 14.13
C GLU A 96 -22.56 0.52 14.17
N LEU A 97 -23.57 0.89 14.97
CA LEU A 97 -24.89 0.28 14.89
C LEU A 97 -25.68 0.93 13.75
N CYS A 98 -26.39 0.12 12.98
CA CYS A 98 -27.25 0.57 11.90
C CYS A 98 -28.60 -0.17 11.96
N LEU A 99 -29.65 0.43 11.37
CA LEU A 99 -30.93 -0.26 11.24
C LEU A 99 -30.86 -1.27 10.10
N ALA A 100 -30.92 -2.54 10.41
CA ALA A 100 -30.91 -3.61 9.42
C ALA A 100 -32.25 -3.74 8.67
N THR A 101 -33.35 -3.39 9.34
CA THR A 101 -34.69 -3.45 8.79
C THR A 101 -35.41 -2.11 9.01
N LEU A 102 -35.98 -1.58 7.94
CA LEU A 102 -36.83 -0.39 7.96
C LEU A 102 -38.28 -0.79 7.62
N SER A 103 -39.26 -0.05 8.16
CA SER A 103 -40.63 -0.16 7.74
C SER A 103 -41.00 1.05 6.88
N SER A 104 -41.43 0.81 5.66
CA SER A 104 -41.94 1.85 4.76
C SER A 104 -43.26 1.38 4.18
N ASP A 105 -44.33 2.14 4.41
CA ASP A 105 -45.70 1.84 3.93
C ASP A 105 -46.17 0.40 4.25
N GLY A 106 -45.81 -0.11 5.44
CA GLY A 106 -46.15 -1.46 5.87
C GLY A 106 -45.36 -2.58 5.19
N ARG A 107 -44.31 -2.25 4.42
CA ARG A 107 -43.38 -3.20 3.82
C ARG A 107 -42.05 -3.19 4.55
N ARG A 108 -41.46 -4.36 4.69
CA ARG A 108 -40.09 -4.49 5.20
C ARG A 108 -39.11 -4.07 4.08
N VAL A 109 -38.18 -3.17 4.40
CA VAL A 109 -37.13 -2.70 3.51
C VAL A 109 -35.78 -2.97 4.17
N CYS A 110 -34.80 -3.42 3.39
CA CYS A 110 -33.45 -3.58 3.87
C CYS A 110 -32.85 -2.21 4.21
N GLY A 111 -32.45 -2.02 5.47
CA GLY A 111 -31.78 -0.81 5.94
C GLY A 111 -30.28 -0.84 5.80
N LEU A 112 -29.70 -2.02 5.49
CA LEU A 112 -28.26 -2.16 5.24
C LEU A 112 -27.90 -1.56 3.87
N TYR A 113 -26.66 -1.14 3.71
CA TYR A 113 -26.12 -0.56 2.48
C TYR A 113 -26.83 0.73 2.03
N GLY A 114 -27.49 1.44 2.95
CA GLY A 114 -28.23 2.67 2.68
C GLY A 114 -27.55 3.91 3.23
N ALA A 115 -28.01 5.08 2.76
CA ALA A 115 -27.52 6.38 3.21
C ALA A 115 -27.85 6.64 4.69
N ASP A 116 -26.88 7.13 5.43
CA ASP A 116 -27.07 7.55 6.82
C ASP A 116 -28.06 8.74 6.94
N ALA A 117 -28.15 9.57 5.88
CA ALA A 117 -29.01 10.73 5.82
C ALA A 117 -30.53 10.41 5.82
N HIS A 118 -30.94 9.18 5.50
CA HIS A 118 -32.34 8.79 5.56
C HIS A 118 -32.85 8.53 6.99
N PHE A 119 -31.95 8.37 7.97
CA PHE A 119 -32.32 8.16 9.37
C PHE A 119 -32.77 9.44 10.08
N SER A 120 -32.38 10.62 9.60
CA SER A 120 -32.75 11.91 10.20
C SER A 120 -34.19 12.34 9.92
N HIS A 121 -34.90 11.70 8.98
CA HIS A 121 -36.27 12.07 8.61
C HIS A 121 -37.30 10.94 8.77
N ALA A 122 -36.89 9.75 9.18
CA ALA A 122 -37.85 8.74 9.62
C ALA A 122 -38.46 9.25 10.94
N ASN A 123 -39.74 9.58 10.91
CA ASN A 123 -40.53 10.10 12.02
C ASN A 123 -40.11 9.48 13.34
N GLN A 124 -39.73 10.34 14.29
CA GLN A 124 -39.43 9.98 15.70
C GLN A 124 -40.64 9.45 16.47
N ASP A 125 -41.73 9.07 15.78
CA ASP A 125 -42.91 8.51 16.40
C ASP A 125 -42.70 6.99 16.61
N ASP A 126 -42.35 6.64 17.84
CA ASP A 126 -42.66 5.40 18.58
C ASP A 126 -42.44 4.02 17.93
N ALA A 127 -41.59 3.85 16.96
CA ALA A 127 -41.05 2.52 16.72
C ALA A 127 -40.03 2.23 17.82
N ALA A 128 -40.48 1.54 18.88
CA ALA A 128 -39.61 0.96 19.89
C ALA A 128 -38.37 0.42 19.20
N MET A 129 -37.18 0.89 19.60
CA MET A 129 -35.88 0.39 19.09
C MET A 129 -35.80 -1.09 19.45
N ASP A 130 -36.44 -1.92 18.64
CA ASP A 130 -36.35 -3.37 18.79
C ASP A 130 -34.92 -3.74 18.40
N THR A 131 -34.14 -4.22 19.37
CA THR A 131 -32.77 -4.68 19.16
C THR A 131 -32.67 -5.74 18.06
N ALA A 132 -33.76 -6.42 17.73
CA ALA A 132 -33.88 -7.36 16.63
C ALA A 132 -33.72 -6.72 15.23
N ASN A 133 -33.87 -5.41 15.11
CA ASN A 133 -33.75 -4.66 13.87
C ASN A 133 -32.38 -3.97 13.70
N LEU A 134 -31.48 -4.14 14.66
CA LEU A 134 -30.13 -3.55 14.61
C LEU A 134 -29.17 -4.47 13.87
N GLY A 135 -28.32 -3.87 13.05
CA GLY A 135 -27.14 -4.47 12.45
C GLY A 135 -25.89 -3.74 12.93
N GLU A 136 -24.77 -4.37 12.74
CA GLU A 136 -23.44 -3.81 13.04
C GLU A 136 -22.62 -3.71 11.77
N ARG A 137 -21.76 -2.69 11.67
CA ARG A 137 -20.81 -2.52 10.58
C ARG A 137 -19.52 -1.90 11.08
N THR A 138 -18.40 -2.34 10.53
CA THR A 138 -17.08 -1.76 10.79
C THR A 138 -16.83 -0.61 9.82
N VAL A 139 -16.26 0.49 10.32
CA VAL A 139 -15.94 1.66 9.51
C VAL A 139 -14.43 1.81 9.39
N PHE A 140 -13.94 1.85 8.15
CA PHE A 140 -12.55 2.18 7.85
C PHE A 140 -12.46 3.56 7.22
N PHE A 141 -11.44 4.32 7.59
CA PHE A 141 -11.01 5.47 6.84
C PHE A 141 -9.97 5.00 5.81
N ALA A 142 -10.27 5.15 4.54
CA ALA A 142 -9.45 4.66 3.45
C ALA A 142 -9.03 5.78 2.52
N VAL A 143 -7.88 5.58 1.88
CA VAL A 143 -7.28 6.53 0.94
C VAL A 143 -6.85 5.81 -0.32
N SER A 144 -6.77 6.53 -1.44
CA SER A 144 -6.09 6.01 -2.65
C SER A 144 -4.71 5.48 -2.27
N VAL A 145 -4.24 4.43 -2.95
CA VAL A 145 -2.95 3.79 -2.62
C VAL A 145 -1.81 4.80 -2.73
N PRO A 146 -1.13 5.19 -1.64
CA PRO A 146 -0.06 6.17 -1.69
C PRO A 146 1.12 5.68 -2.53
N GLY A 147 1.65 6.57 -3.39
CA GLY A 147 2.78 6.25 -4.25
C GLY A 147 2.48 5.28 -5.40
N GLU A 148 1.21 4.94 -5.65
CA GLU A 148 0.83 4.09 -6.79
C GLU A 148 1.35 4.69 -8.10
N THR A 149 2.05 3.86 -8.89
CA THR A 149 2.62 4.31 -10.16
C THR A 149 1.57 4.29 -11.28
N ALA A 150 1.74 5.14 -12.29
CA ALA A 150 0.79 5.27 -13.40
C ALA A 150 0.48 3.92 -14.06
N TRP A 151 1.50 3.10 -14.33
CA TRP A 151 1.27 1.80 -14.95
C TRP A 151 0.50 0.81 -14.06
N ALA A 152 0.71 0.88 -12.73
CA ALA A 152 -0.01 0.03 -11.78
C ALA A 152 -1.49 0.45 -11.73
N HIS A 153 -1.74 1.75 -11.68
CA HIS A 153 -3.07 2.32 -11.78
C HIS A 153 -3.78 1.91 -13.07
N ASP A 154 -3.14 2.11 -14.23
CA ASP A 154 -3.68 1.72 -15.54
C ASP A 154 -3.99 0.22 -15.63
N HIS A 155 -3.14 -0.61 -15.00
CA HIS A 155 -3.37 -2.05 -14.94
C HIS A 155 -4.60 -2.43 -14.09
N ILE A 156 -4.86 -1.69 -13.01
CA ILE A 156 -6.01 -1.93 -12.09
C ILE A 156 -7.31 -1.40 -12.71
N VAL A 157 -7.27 -0.20 -13.27
CA VAL A 157 -8.45 0.48 -13.82
C VAL A 157 -8.87 -0.11 -15.17
N GLY A 158 -7.89 -0.57 -15.96
CA GLY A 158 -8.10 -1.08 -17.32
C GLY A 158 -7.96 0.03 -18.37
N ALA A 159 -7.47 -0.34 -19.55
CA ALA A 159 -7.13 0.59 -20.64
C ALA A 159 -8.29 1.45 -21.17
N SER A 160 -9.54 1.08 -20.88
CA SER A 160 -10.73 1.82 -21.34
C SER A 160 -11.05 3.07 -20.51
N ALA A 161 -10.60 3.10 -19.24
CA ALA A 161 -10.92 4.20 -18.32
C ALA A 161 -9.86 5.31 -18.37
N SER A 162 -8.61 4.98 -18.70
CA SER A 162 -7.51 5.95 -18.73
C SER A 162 -7.61 7.02 -19.84
N LEU A 163 -8.49 6.85 -20.83
CA LEU A 163 -8.74 7.86 -21.87
C LEU A 163 -9.55 9.06 -21.37
N SER A 164 -10.24 8.96 -20.23
CA SER A 164 -10.99 10.06 -19.64
C SER A 164 -10.14 11.03 -18.82
N HIS A 165 -8.91 10.65 -18.45
CA HIS A 165 -8.00 11.47 -17.64
C HIS A 165 -7.48 12.76 -18.32
N ALA A 166 -7.65 12.90 -19.62
CA ALA A 166 -7.12 14.05 -20.36
C ALA A 166 -8.03 15.30 -20.36
N MET A 167 -9.20 15.27 -19.73
CA MET A 167 -10.19 16.33 -19.95
C MET A 167 -10.82 17.03 -18.74
N GLU A 168 -10.53 16.67 -17.49
CA GLU A 168 -11.15 17.38 -16.35
C GLU A 168 -10.19 17.64 -15.17
N GLU A 169 -9.43 18.72 -15.28
CA GLU A 169 -8.94 19.46 -14.11
C GLU A 169 -10.10 20.26 -13.50
N LEU A 170 -10.93 19.65 -12.67
CA LEU A 170 -11.85 20.34 -11.80
C LEU A 170 -11.45 20.06 -10.34
N ASN A 171 -10.75 21.04 -9.76
CA ASN A 171 -10.45 21.13 -8.34
C ASN A 171 -11.74 21.10 -7.52
N VAL A 172 -12.04 19.97 -6.91
CA VAL A 172 -12.96 19.91 -5.79
C VAL A 172 -12.12 19.70 -4.54
N GLU A 173 -12.01 20.72 -3.72
CA GLU A 173 -11.42 20.69 -2.39
C GLU A 173 -12.30 19.84 -1.44
N LEU A 174 -12.36 18.53 -1.66
CA LEU A 174 -12.96 17.55 -0.75
C LEU A 174 -11.92 16.91 0.17
N ASN A 175 -10.71 17.47 0.19
CA ASN A 175 -9.61 16.93 0.96
C ASN A 175 -9.52 17.60 2.33
N ASP A 176 -9.83 16.87 3.38
CA ASP A 176 -9.28 17.16 4.69
C ASP A 176 -7.76 16.91 4.64
N THR A 177 -7.01 17.95 4.25
CA THR A 177 -5.56 17.91 4.03
C THR A 177 -4.76 17.52 5.27
N THR A 178 -5.40 17.50 6.45
CA THR A 178 -4.76 17.16 7.72
C THR A 178 -4.62 15.66 7.94
N ARG A 179 -5.41 14.85 7.24
CA ARG A 179 -5.45 13.37 7.42
C ARG A 179 -4.75 12.59 6.32
N THR A 180 -4.43 13.22 5.19
CA THR A 180 -3.76 12.54 4.08
C THR A 180 -2.26 12.71 4.12
N PRO A 181 -1.46 11.68 3.75
CA PRO A 181 -0.05 11.88 3.46
C PRO A 181 0.09 12.93 2.38
N ARG A 182 1.09 13.80 2.51
CA ARG A 182 1.41 14.78 1.45
C ARG A 182 1.74 14.00 0.19
N SER A 183 0.81 13.95 -0.75
CA SER A 183 0.98 13.31 -2.05
C SER A 183 1.12 14.38 -3.12
N GLU A 184 2.06 14.20 -4.04
CA GLU A 184 2.19 15.05 -5.24
C GLU A 184 1.04 14.81 -6.22
N HIS A 185 0.32 13.70 -6.06
CA HIS A 185 -0.81 13.33 -6.90
C HIS A 185 -2.13 13.48 -6.13
N PRO A 186 -3.20 13.91 -6.82
CA PRO A 186 -4.52 13.99 -6.22
C PRO A 186 -4.94 12.60 -5.71
N SER A 187 -5.47 12.56 -4.50
CA SER A 187 -5.93 11.32 -3.85
C SER A 187 -7.38 11.43 -3.42
N VAL A 188 -8.08 10.32 -3.37
CA VAL A 188 -9.43 10.22 -2.82
C VAL A 188 -9.33 9.70 -1.40
N THR A 189 -10.08 10.33 -0.50
CA THR A 189 -10.35 9.82 0.85
C THR A 189 -11.83 9.47 0.95
N ALA A 190 -12.13 8.33 1.56
CA ALA A 190 -13.52 7.91 1.74
C ALA A 190 -13.66 7.01 2.97
N LEU A 191 -14.88 6.92 3.48
CA LEU A 191 -15.26 5.92 4.46
C LEU A 191 -15.60 4.61 3.73
N VAL A 192 -15.13 3.48 4.24
CA VAL A 192 -15.52 2.15 3.78
C VAL A 192 -16.27 1.46 4.91
N LYS A 193 -17.56 1.22 4.71
CA LYS A 193 -18.44 0.60 5.69
C LYS A 193 -18.64 -0.88 5.36
N VAL A 194 -18.06 -1.74 6.18
CA VAL A 194 -18.05 -3.20 6.00
C VAL A 194 -19.06 -3.83 6.93
N TYR A 195 -20.03 -4.54 6.37
CA TYR A 195 -21.13 -5.16 7.11
C TYR A 195 -20.82 -6.59 7.60
N ASP A 196 -19.80 -7.22 7.02
CA ASP A 196 -19.23 -8.47 7.50
C ASP A 196 -18.13 -8.12 8.53
N VAL A 197 -18.55 -8.00 9.79
CA VAL A 197 -17.66 -7.58 10.89
C VAL A 197 -16.55 -8.60 11.11
N ASP A 198 -16.87 -9.89 11.03
CA ASP A 198 -15.88 -10.97 11.19
C ASP A 198 -14.82 -10.93 10.06
N ALA A 199 -15.25 -10.64 8.84
CA ALA A 199 -14.33 -10.45 7.71
C ALA A 199 -13.51 -9.15 7.86
N ALA A 200 -14.07 -8.11 8.48
CA ALA A 200 -13.38 -6.83 8.68
C ALA A 200 -12.22 -6.94 9.69
N GLU A 201 -12.31 -7.82 10.70
CA GLU A 201 -11.29 -8.02 11.73
C GLU A 201 -9.93 -8.50 11.17
N GLN A 202 -9.92 -9.11 9.99
CA GLN A 202 -8.68 -9.56 9.36
C GLN A 202 -7.84 -8.41 8.79
N PHE A 203 -8.44 -7.25 8.53
CA PHE A 203 -7.76 -6.11 7.90
C PHE A 203 -7.11 -5.22 8.95
N LYS A 204 -5.94 -4.71 8.59
CA LYS A 204 -5.11 -3.83 9.42
C LYS A 204 -4.83 -2.52 8.73
N THR A 205 -4.38 -1.56 9.49
CA THR A 205 -3.85 -0.30 8.98
C THR A 205 -2.70 -0.56 8.01
N SER A 206 -2.66 0.18 6.91
CA SER A 206 -1.76 0.04 5.76
C SER A 206 -2.01 -1.18 4.85
N ASP A 207 -3.03 -2.01 5.12
CA ASP A 207 -3.45 -3.04 4.17
C ASP A 207 -4.11 -2.40 2.94
N VAL A 208 -3.83 -2.97 1.78
CA VAL A 208 -4.52 -2.61 0.53
C VAL A 208 -5.65 -3.58 0.29
N ILE A 209 -6.84 -3.03 0.06
CA ILE A 209 -8.06 -3.80 -0.16
C ILE A 209 -8.70 -3.44 -1.50
N ASP A 210 -9.35 -4.41 -2.12
CA ASP A 210 -10.29 -4.19 -3.23
C ASP A 210 -11.70 -4.18 -2.65
N VAL A 211 -12.43 -3.10 -2.90
CA VAL A 211 -13.81 -2.89 -2.44
C VAL A 211 -14.73 -2.83 -3.63
N LEU A 212 -15.86 -3.52 -3.55
CA LEU A 212 -17.00 -3.38 -4.42
C LEU A 212 -18.21 -3.01 -3.58
N GLY A 213 -18.83 -1.86 -3.84
CA GLY A 213 -19.90 -1.38 -2.97
C GLY A 213 -20.73 -0.26 -3.57
N LEU A 214 -21.70 0.20 -2.80
CA LEU A 214 -22.56 1.33 -3.17
C LEU A 214 -21.92 2.63 -2.69
N LEU A 215 -21.77 3.58 -3.62
CA LEU A 215 -21.30 4.92 -3.30
C LEU A 215 -22.41 5.74 -2.65
N ASP A 216 -22.06 6.43 -1.59
CA ASP A 216 -22.92 7.36 -0.86
C ASP A 216 -22.10 8.49 -0.23
N LEU A 217 -22.74 9.33 0.56
CA LEU A 217 -22.11 10.32 1.41
C LEU A 217 -22.35 9.96 2.88
N GLY A 218 -21.32 9.99 3.68
CA GLY A 218 -21.40 9.67 5.10
C GLY A 218 -20.73 10.73 5.96
N THR A 219 -21.16 10.84 7.21
CA THR A 219 -20.50 11.67 8.20
C THR A 219 -19.37 10.90 8.87
N CYS A 220 -18.25 11.57 9.13
CA CYS A 220 -17.14 10.95 9.83
C CYS A 220 -17.54 10.70 11.31
N PRO A 221 -17.55 9.44 11.79
CA PRO A 221 -18.05 9.11 13.14
C PRO A 221 -17.34 9.83 14.27
N GLN A 222 -16.04 10.06 14.13
CA GLN A 222 -15.20 10.66 15.18
C GLN A 222 -15.44 12.15 15.40
N ALA A 223 -16.05 12.85 14.44
CA ALA A 223 -16.34 14.28 14.59
C ALA A 223 -17.41 14.56 15.67
N HIS A 224 -18.16 13.53 16.11
CA HIS A 224 -19.20 13.69 17.11
C HIS A 224 -18.73 13.60 18.58
N TRP A 225 -17.49 13.13 18.85
CA TRP A 225 -17.01 12.84 20.21
C TRP A 225 -16.43 14.05 20.95
N HIS A 226 -16.16 15.18 20.25
CA HIS A 226 -15.44 16.35 20.77
C HIS A 226 -16.17 17.67 20.56
N LEU A 227 -17.47 17.62 20.33
CA LEU A 227 -18.27 18.84 20.35
C LEU A 227 -18.48 19.25 21.81
N ASP A 228 -17.56 20.06 22.36
CA ASP A 228 -17.92 20.97 23.42
C ASP A 228 -19.15 21.74 22.94
N GLU A 229 -20.19 21.82 23.76
CA GLU A 229 -21.53 22.35 23.43
C GLU A 229 -21.53 23.80 22.87
N THR A 230 -20.35 24.39 22.65
CA THR A 230 -20.18 25.80 22.26
C THR A 230 -19.67 26.02 20.82
N GLU A 231 -19.15 25.01 20.12
CA GLU A 231 -18.75 25.15 18.71
C GLU A 231 -19.49 24.11 17.85
N SER A 232 -20.53 24.55 17.15
CA SER A 232 -21.27 23.77 16.15
C SER A 232 -20.48 23.65 14.85
N THR A 233 -19.37 22.94 14.86
CA THR A 233 -18.73 22.46 13.64
C THR A 233 -19.46 21.20 13.19
N GLU A 234 -20.23 21.30 12.12
CA GLU A 234 -20.86 20.14 11.49
C GLU A 234 -19.79 19.10 11.14
N ALA A 235 -20.07 17.84 11.43
CA ALA A 235 -19.16 16.75 11.08
C ALA A 235 -18.88 16.73 9.57
N PRO A 236 -17.61 16.57 9.14
CA PRO A 236 -17.28 16.58 7.73
C PRO A 236 -18.01 15.44 7.00
N ILE A 237 -18.65 15.79 5.89
CA ILE A 237 -19.29 14.84 4.99
C ILE A 237 -18.23 14.32 4.03
N LEU A 238 -18.01 13.02 3.99
CA LEU A 238 -17.05 12.35 3.13
C LEU A 238 -17.77 11.40 2.16
N PRO A 239 -17.15 11.11 1.01
CA PRO A 239 -17.55 9.97 0.22
C PRO A 239 -17.58 8.70 1.08
N CYS A 240 -18.58 7.86 0.90
CA CYS A 240 -18.76 6.63 1.66
C CYS A 240 -19.04 5.48 0.70
N VAL A 241 -18.33 4.37 0.85
CA VAL A 241 -18.58 3.14 0.11
C VAL A 241 -19.14 2.09 1.05
N HIS A 242 -20.41 1.73 0.86
CA HIS A 242 -21.05 0.62 1.55
C HIS A 242 -20.62 -0.69 0.89
N ALA A 243 -19.66 -1.38 1.49
CA ALA A 243 -19.01 -2.54 0.89
C ALA A 243 -19.97 -3.75 0.81
N LEU A 244 -20.30 -4.16 -0.40
CA LEU A 244 -21.01 -5.40 -0.69
C LEU A 244 -20.05 -6.60 -0.69
N HIS A 245 -18.80 -6.35 -1.11
CA HIS A 245 -17.72 -7.31 -1.02
C HIS A 245 -16.39 -6.58 -0.82
N VAL A 246 -15.56 -7.11 0.07
CA VAL A 246 -14.21 -6.62 0.35
C VAL A 246 -13.24 -7.81 0.40
N ARG A 247 -12.05 -7.61 -0.13
CA ARG A 247 -10.98 -8.61 -0.08
C ARG A 247 -9.62 -7.93 0.01
N SER A 248 -8.62 -8.65 0.50
CA SER A 248 -7.23 -8.20 0.36
C SER A 248 -6.91 -8.05 -1.12
N ALA A 249 -6.25 -6.96 -1.49
CA ALA A 249 -5.87 -6.73 -2.89
C ALA A 249 -4.89 -7.82 -3.35
N PRO A 250 -5.20 -8.56 -4.42
CA PRO A 250 -4.28 -9.54 -4.95
C PRO A 250 -3.05 -8.85 -5.57
N PRO A 251 -1.92 -9.55 -5.69
CA PRO A 251 -0.79 -9.07 -6.49
C PRO A 251 -1.24 -8.69 -7.89
N LEU A 252 -0.63 -7.67 -8.48
CA LEU A 252 -0.99 -7.19 -9.83
C LEU A 252 -0.81 -8.26 -10.91
N PHE A 253 0.12 -9.17 -10.69
CA PHE A 253 0.34 -10.31 -11.57
C PHE A 253 0.21 -11.61 -10.78
N PRO A 254 -0.51 -12.61 -11.31
CA PRO A 254 -0.58 -13.92 -10.67
C PRO A 254 0.80 -14.57 -10.66
N ALA A 255 1.07 -15.38 -9.63
CA ALA A 255 2.29 -16.18 -9.55
C ALA A 255 2.18 -17.37 -10.50
N ASP A 256 2.42 -17.15 -11.78
CA ASP A 256 2.53 -18.23 -12.75
C ASP A 256 3.99 -18.73 -12.78
N SER A 257 4.21 -19.90 -12.21
CA SER A 257 5.51 -20.55 -12.15
C SER A 257 6.07 -20.89 -13.56
N ASP A 258 5.21 -21.03 -14.56
CA ASP A 258 5.60 -21.45 -15.92
C ASP A 258 5.81 -20.29 -16.91
N SER A 259 5.44 -19.07 -16.56
CA SER A 259 5.50 -17.92 -17.49
C SER A 259 6.89 -17.30 -17.65
N LEU A 260 7.85 -17.64 -16.77
CA LEU A 260 9.22 -17.15 -16.87
C LEU A 260 10.13 -18.18 -17.52
N ASN A 261 10.13 -18.22 -18.85
CA ASN A 261 11.15 -18.94 -19.60
C ASN A 261 12.52 -18.29 -19.33
N ALA A 262 13.42 -19.00 -18.62
CA ALA A 262 14.76 -18.60 -18.25
C ALA A 262 14.85 -17.32 -17.37
N PRO A 263 14.58 -17.42 -16.06
CA PRO A 263 14.67 -16.29 -15.12
C PRO A 263 16.06 -15.62 -15.11
N GLU A 264 17.11 -16.37 -15.38
CA GLU A 264 18.49 -15.85 -15.48
C GLU A 264 18.65 -14.80 -16.59
N ASN A 265 18.03 -15.00 -17.76
CA ASN A 265 18.08 -14.04 -18.85
C ASN A 265 17.35 -12.75 -18.52
N VAL A 266 16.19 -12.87 -17.82
CA VAL A 266 15.42 -11.71 -17.39
C VAL A 266 16.19 -10.93 -16.32
N ARG A 267 16.81 -11.63 -15.37
CA ARG A 267 17.70 -11.04 -14.36
C ARG A 267 18.84 -10.26 -15.01
N ALA A 268 19.56 -10.89 -15.95
CA ALA A 268 20.67 -10.24 -16.66
C ALA A 268 20.22 -8.99 -17.42
N SER A 269 19.07 -9.05 -18.09
CA SER A 269 18.49 -7.91 -18.81
C SER A 269 18.08 -6.78 -17.87
N LEU A 270 17.54 -7.11 -16.68
CA LEU A 270 17.16 -6.13 -15.66
C LEU A 270 18.39 -5.44 -15.06
N ILE A 271 19.46 -6.18 -14.77
CA ILE A 271 20.73 -5.61 -14.34
C ILE A 271 21.32 -4.72 -15.43
N GLN A 272 21.30 -5.16 -16.69
CA GLN A 272 21.77 -4.35 -17.80
C GLN A 272 20.97 -3.05 -17.95
N TYR A 273 19.66 -3.10 -17.74
CA TYR A 273 18.81 -1.91 -17.75
C TYR A 273 19.24 -0.92 -16.66
N PHE A 274 19.33 -1.37 -15.38
CA PHE A 274 19.79 -0.50 -14.31
C PHE A 274 21.25 -0.04 -14.48
N THR A 275 22.11 -0.87 -15.08
CA THR A 275 23.48 -0.45 -15.42
C THR A 275 23.48 0.75 -16.36
N GLN A 276 22.58 0.78 -17.36
CA GLN A 276 22.43 1.93 -18.26
C GLN A 276 21.85 3.15 -17.55
N VAL A 277 20.85 2.96 -16.69
CA VAL A 277 20.26 4.00 -15.84
C VAL A 277 21.31 4.64 -14.93
N LEU A 278 22.24 3.86 -14.42
CA LEU A 278 23.30 4.27 -13.50
C LEU A 278 24.63 4.63 -14.20
N GLY A 279 24.56 4.99 -15.49
CA GLY A 279 25.72 5.46 -16.23
C GLY A 279 26.84 4.42 -16.39
N GLY A 280 26.51 3.12 -16.48
CA GLY A 280 27.45 2.03 -16.69
C GLY A 280 27.87 1.28 -15.42
N ASP A 281 27.30 1.59 -14.25
CA ASP A 281 27.69 0.95 -12.99
C ASP A 281 26.89 -0.33 -12.69
N ALA A 282 27.46 -1.48 -13.03
CA ALA A 282 26.84 -2.78 -12.82
C ALA A 282 26.78 -3.20 -11.32
N LEU A 283 27.72 -2.72 -10.48
CA LEU A 283 27.71 -3.06 -9.06
C LEU A 283 26.50 -2.43 -8.33
N VAL A 284 26.26 -1.15 -8.58
CA VAL A 284 25.10 -0.46 -7.99
C VAL A 284 23.82 -1.05 -8.55
N ALA A 285 23.76 -1.38 -9.84
CA ALA A 285 22.62 -2.04 -10.47
C ALA A 285 22.27 -3.38 -9.79
N GLU A 286 23.28 -4.18 -9.42
CA GLU A 286 23.10 -5.42 -8.67
C GLU A 286 22.48 -5.15 -7.29
N TYR A 287 23.00 -4.18 -6.53
CA TYR A 287 22.47 -3.82 -5.21
C TYR A 287 21.05 -3.23 -5.26
N ILE A 288 20.73 -2.44 -6.31
CA ILE A 288 19.37 -1.95 -6.55
C ILE A 288 18.41 -3.14 -6.76
N LEU A 289 18.78 -4.12 -7.58
CA LEU A 289 17.97 -5.32 -7.77
C LEU A 289 17.75 -6.07 -6.44
N LEU A 290 18.81 -6.27 -5.65
CA LEU A 290 18.69 -6.93 -4.36
C LEU A 290 17.76 -6.17 -3.41
N ALA A 291 17.86 -4.84 -3.35
CA ALA A 291 16.96 -4.01 -2.55
C ALA A 291 15.49 -4.15 -3.02
N MET A 292 15.22 -4.11 -4.32
CA MET A 292 13.87 -4.28 -4.89
C MET A 292 13.25 -5.65 -4.56
N LEU A 293 14.07 -6.69 -4.41
CA LEU A 293 13.62 -8.04 -4.04
C LEU A 293 13.42 -8.22 -2.54
N SER A 294 13.94 -7.29 -1.73
CA SER A 294 13.85 -7.39 -0.29
C SER A 294 12.40 -7.30 0.21
N ARG A 295 12.09 -8.09 1.24
CA ARG A 295 10.83 -8.03 1.97
C ARG A 295 10.98 -8.64 3.36
N VAL A 296 10.10 -8.28 4.27
CA VAL A 296 9.96 -8.96 5.56
C VAL A 296 9.44 -10.37 5.34
N HIS A 297 10.30 -11.37 5.61
CA HIS A 297 9.94 -12.77 5.47
C HIS A 297 9.38 -13.34 6.76
N ALA A 298 9.98 -12.99 7.89
CA ALA A 298 9.56 -13.45 9.20
C ALA A 298 9.98 -12.45 10.29
N ARG A 299 9.24 -12.47 11.40
CA ARG A 299 9.59 -11.78 12.64
C ARG A 299 9.66 -12.83 13.74
N LYS A 300 10.84 -13.04 14.32
CA LYS A 300 11.06 -14.04 15.36
C LYS A 300 11.92 -13.44 16.49
N ASN A 301 11.43 -13.53 17.72
CA ASN A 301 12.17 -13.09 18.91
C ASN A 301 12.74 -11.66 18.82
N GLY A 302 11.97 -10.73 18.23
CA GLY A 302 12.41 -9.34 18.03
C GLY A 302 13.36 -9.14 16.84
N ILE A 303 13.74 -10.20 16.11
CA ILE A 303 14.57 -10.11 14.91
C ILE A 303 13.66 -10.14 13.66
N VAL A 304 13.88 -9.18 12.77
CA VAL A 304 13.20 -9.12 11.47
C VAL A 304 14.12 -9.75 10.42
N ILE A 305 13.59 -10.74 9.70
CA ILE A 305 14.36 -11.51 8.72
C ILE A 305 13.87 -11.14 7.33
N GLY A 306 14.80 -10.75 6.47
CA GLY A 306 14.55 -10.61 5.04
C GLY A 306 14.66 -9.23 4.45
N PRO A 307 14.36 -8.13 5.15
CA PRO A 307 14.55 -6.79 4.60
C PRO A 307 16.03 -6.52 4.35
N PHE A 308 16.28 -5.61 3.40
CA PHE A 308 17.62 -5.19 3.03
C PHE A 308 17.57 -3.75 2.50
N SER A 309 18.16 -2.84 3.23
CA SER A 309 18.24 -1.42 2.88
C SER A 309 19.62 -1.06 2.36
N ILE A 310 19.67 -0.15 1.40
CA ILE A 310 20.94 0.31 0.80
C ILE A 310 21.04 1.82 0.83
N ASN A 311 22.26 2.32 0.95
CA ASN A 311 22.58 3.71 0.66
C ASN A 311 23.48 3.79 -0.57
N VAL A 312 23.07 4.58 -1.56
CA VAL A 312 23.81 4.85 -2.78
C VAL A 312 24.40 6.26 -2.72
N THR A 313 25.73 6.35 -2.83
CA THR A 313 26.44 7.64 -2.88
C THR A 313 27.06 7.86 -4.25
N GLY A 314 27.42 9.09 -4.58
CA GLY A 314 28.12 9.42 -5.83
C GLY A 314 27.22 9.54 -7.05
N LEU A 315 25.90 9.62 -6.87
CA LEU A 315 24.96 9.97 -7.93
C LEU A 315 24.82 11.49 -8.02
N ASP A 316 24.87 12.03 -9.23
CA ASP A 316 24.43 13.39 -9.50
C ASP A 316 22.91 13.48 -9.65
N ARG A 317 22.38 14.69 -9.82
CA ARG A 317 20.94 14.94 -9.91
C ARG A 317 20.28 14.23 -11.09
N GLU A 318 20.95 14.17 -12.25
CA GLU A 318 20.43 13.54 -13.46
C GLU A 318 20.30 12.02 -13.29
N HIS A 319 21.34 11.36 -12.72
CA HIS A 319 21.29 9.92 -12.42
C HIS A 319 20.25 9.60 -11.35
N TYR A 320 20.09 10.45 -10.33
CA TYR A 320 19.07 10.29 -9.31
C TYR A 320 17.64 10.33 -9.91
N GLU A 321 17.32 11.36 -10.69
CA GLU A 321 16.00 11.51 -11.32
C GLU A 321 15.72 10.36 -12.29
N THR A 322 16.72 9.91 -13.03
CA THR A 322 16.58 8.76 -13.94
C THR A 322 16.38 7.46 -13.18
N LEU A 323 17.07 7.26 -12.03
CA LEU A 323 16.88 6.10 -11.16
C LEU A 323 15.46 6.07 -10.61
N VAL A 324 14.95 7.19 -10.09
CA VAL A 324 13.57 7.29 -9.59
C VAL A 324 12.57 6.93 -10.69
N SER A 325 12.71 7.53 -11.87
CA SER A 325 11.83 7.24 -13.01
C SER A 325 11.91 5.76 -13.46
N ALA A 326 13.09 5.13 -13.36
CA ALA A 326 13.24 3.71 -13.66
C ALA A 326 12.56 2.82 -12.62
N LEU A 327 12.64 3.18 -11.34
CA LEU A 327 11.91 2.50 -10.26
C LEU A 327 10.40 2.62 -10.44
N GLU A 328 9.88 3.81 -10.78
CA GLU A 328 8.48 4.06 -11.07
C GLU A 328 7.95 3.23 -12.25
N GLN A 329 8.77 2.97 -13.25
CA GLN A 329 8.37 2.10 -14.36
C GLN A 329 8.26 0.62 -14.00
N ILE A 330 8.89 0.19 -12.92
CA ILE A 330 8.99 -1.23 -12.55
C ILE A 330 8.21 -1.57 -11.29
N MET A 331 8.36 -0.76 -10.22
CA MET A 331 7.70 -0.99 -8.94
C MET A 331 6.26 -0.48 -8.96
N PRO A 332 5.30 -1.19 -8.33
CA PRO A 332 3.89 -0.79 -8.34
C PRO A 332 3.60 0.47 -7.51
N ALA A 333 4.43 0.75 -6.52
CA ALA A 333 4.33 1.94 -5.69
C ALA A 333 5.73 2.46 -5.36
N VAL A 334 5.96 3.75 -5.59
CA VAL A 334 7.24 4.45 -5.32
C VAL A 334 6.93 5.77 -4.63
N VAL A 335 7.66 6.05 -3.55
CA VAL A 335 7.55 7.30 -2.82
C VAL A 335 8.95 7.88 -2.64
N CYS A 336 9.15 9.12 -3.11
CA CYS A 336 10.37 9.87 -2.87
C CYS A 336 10.18 10.79 -1.67
N GLN A 337 11.00 10.61 -0.64
CA GLN A 337 10.96 11.41 0.58
C GLN A 337 12.26 12.20 0.71
N PRO A 338 12.24 13.51 0.44
CA PRO A 338 13.39 14.35 0.72
C PRO A 338 13.62 14.47 2.22
N LEU A 339 14.88 14.38 2.63
CA LEU A 339 15.31 14.50 4.03
C LEU A 339 16.13 15.78 4.20
N THR A 340 15.53 16.94 3.90
CA THR A 340 16.11 18.25 4.25
C THR A 340 15.83 18.59 5.70
N LEU A 341 16.62 19.51 6.28
CA LEU A 341 16.39 19.97 7.65
C LEU A 341 14.98 20.60 7.80
N ALA A 342 14.50 21.32 6.78
CA ALA A 342 13.17 21.90 6.77
C ALA A 342 12.07 20.83 6.80
N GLU A 343 12.19 19.80 5.97
CA GLU A 343 11.24 18.67 5.92
C GLU A 343 11.24 17.84 7.20
N LEU A 344 12.42 17.65 7.80
CA LEU A 344 12.52 16.95 9.08
C LEU A 344 11.91 17.75 10.23
N ASN A 345 12.03 19.08 10.21
CA ASN A 345 11.50 19.95 11.24
C ASN A 345 10.02 20.32 11.04
N ASP A 346 9.38 19.83 9.97
CA ASP A 346 7.98 20.10 9.67
C ASP A 346 7.06 19.32 10.61
N ALA A 347 6.48 20.01 11.59
CA ALA A 347 5.53 19.43 12.53
C ALA A 347 4.12 19.22 11.92
N ALA A 348 3.81 19.91 10.81
CA ALA A 348 2.52 19.78 10.15
C ALA A 348 2.41 18.46 9.36
N HIS A 349 3.53 17.94 8.84
CA HIS A 349 3.55 16.72 8.04
C HIS A 349 4.61 15.72 8.57
N PRO A 350 4.37 15.09 9.72
CA PRO A 350 5.32 14.16 10.32
C PRO A 350 5.55 12.92 9.46
N LEU A 351 6.69 12.26 9.65
CA LEU A 351 6.97 10.96 9.03
C LEU A 351 6.23 9.81 9.71
N TYR A 352 5.98 9.94 11.00
CA TYR A 352 5.24 8.99 11.85
C TYR A 352 3.74 9.35 11.92
N VAL A 353 2.92 8.43 12.40
CA VAL A 353 1.48 8.64 12.55
C VAL A 353 1.19 9.29 13.91
N CYS A 354 0.36 10.32 13.91
CA CYS A 354 -0.06 11.00 15.14
C CYS A 354 -1.52 10.73 15.46
N GLY A 355 -1.80 10.28 16.68
CA GLY A 355 -3.14 10.33 17.25
C GLY A 355 -3.52 11.77 17.58
N THR A 356 -4.72 12.16 17.18
CA THR A 356 -5.34 13.45 17.51
C THR A 356 -6.63 13.19 18.27
N ASP A 357 -7.22 14.23 18.83
CA ASP A 357 -8.51 14.12 19.53
C ASP A 357 -9.65 13.67 18.59
N THR A 358 -9.48 13.89 17.28
CA THR A 358 -10.46 13.54 16.24
C THR A 358 -10.08 12.30 15.41
N GLY A 359 -9.08 11.54 15.81
CA GLY A 359 -8.62 10.32 15.12
C GLY A 359 -7.13 10.30 14.82
N ILE A 360 -6.73 9.67 13.73
CA ILE A 360 -5.34 9.54 13.30
C ILE A 360 -5.03 10.57 12.21
N ARG A 361 -3.96 11.35 12.40
CA ARG A 361 -3.32 12.11 11.35
C ARG A 361 -2.24 11.25 10.71
N ALA A 362 -2.33 11.05 9.40
CA ALA A 362 -1.39 10.23 8.65
C ALA A 362 0.05 10.74 8.78
N GLY A 363 0.99 9.79 8.84
CA GLY A 363 2.41 10.07 8.64
C GLY A 363 2.79 9.88 7.16
N ARG A 364 3.80 10.60 6.68
CA ARG A 364 4.30 10.45 5.30
C ARG A 364 4.86 9.06 5.00
N LEU A 365 5.25 8.30 6.03
CA LEU A 365 5.71 6.92 5.90
C LEU A 365 4.64 5.87 6.22
N GLN A 366 3.38 6.29 6.40
CA GLN A 366 2.24 5.38 6.46
C GLN A 366 1.88 4.92 5.05
N LEU A 367 2.57 3.88 4.59
CA LEU A 367 2.55 3.39 3.22
C LEU A 367 2.15 1.91 3.18
N PRO A 368 1.59 1.43 2.07
CA PRO A 368 1.26 0.03 1.92
C PRO A 368 2.51 -0.84 1.85
N HIS A 369 2.37 -2.10 2.28
CA HIS A 369 3.45 -3.06 2.21
C HIS A 369 3.96 -3.25 0.77
N GLY A 370 5.27 -3.31 0.63
CA GLY A 370 5.94 -3.48 -0.66
C GLY A 370 6.24 -2.18 -1.41
N THR A 371 5.85 -1.01 -0.88
CA THR A 371 6.19 0.29 -1.46
C THR A 371 7.71 0.50 -1.46
N CYS A 372 8.25 0.98 -2.57
CA CYS A 372 9.64 1.41 -2.67
C CYS A 372 9.76 2.87 -2.20
N VAL A 373 10.51 3.08 -1.12
CA VAL A 373 10.76 4.40 -0.55
C VAL A 373 12.18 4.83 -0.88
N VAL A 374 12.31 5.91 -1.62
CA VAL A 374 13.61 6.56 -1.92
C VAL A 374 13.77 7.72 -0.94
N LEU A 375 14.70 7.58 0.01
CA LEU A 375 15.04 8.62 0.97
C LEU A 375 16.19 9.45 0.42
N ASP A 376 15.93 10.72 0.10
CA ASP A 376 16.91 11.62 -0.51
C ASP A 376 17.55 12.52 0.55
N GLU A 377 18.76 12.17 0.97
CA GLU A 377 19.61 12.96 1.88
C GLU A 377 20.50 13.97 1.13
N SER A 378 20.44 14.04 -0.21
CA SER A 378 21.34 14.90 -0.99
C SER A 378 21.18 16.39 -0.69
N GLY A 379 19.98 16.79 -0.25
CA GLY A 379 19.66 18.17 0.15
C GLY A 379 19.77 18.43 1.66
N MET A 380 20.47 17.58 2.42
CA MET A 380 20.62 17.77 3.86
C MET A 380 21.57 18.93 4.16
N ASP A 381 21.04 19.98 4.82
CA ASP A 381 21.81 21.13 5.26
C ASP A 381 22.28 20.99 6.72
N GLU A 382 23.33 21.75 7.08
CA GLU A 382 23.76 21.86 8.46
C GLU A 382 22.75 22.68 9.28
N GLY A 383 22.39 22.20 10.47
CA GLY A 383 21.48 22.91 11.35
C GLY A 383 21.06 22.10 12.57
N GLN A 384 20.02 22.58 13.25
CA GLN A 384 19.50 21.96 14.46
C GLN A 384 18.10 21.36 14.21
N LEU A 385 17.90 20.15 14.69
CA LEU A 385 16.59 19.52 14.73
C LEU A 385 15.79 20.09 15.91
N ASN A 386 14.52 20.42 15.63
CA ASN A 386 13.55 20.68 16.68
C ASN A 386 12.94 19.36 17.20
N ASP A 387 11.97 19.45 18.13
CA ASP A 387 11.33 18.25 18.69
C ASP A 387 10.63 17.38 17.62
N ALA A 388 10.04 17.99 16.59
CA ALA A 388 9.45 17.25 15.48
C ALA A 388 10.53 16.54 14.65
N GLY A 389 11.64 17.22 14.38
CA GLY A 389 12.79 16.65 13.68
C GLY A 389 13.39 15.45 14.39
N VAL A 390 13.54 15.53 15.71
CA VAL A 390 14.03 14.41 16.52
C VAL A 390 13.07 13.21 16.44
N ARG A 391 11.75 13.42 16.49
CA ARG A 391 10.75 12.37 16.36
C ARG A 391 10.76 11.76 14.95
N ASN A 392 10.89 12.58 13.91
CA ASN A 392 10.99 12.12 12.54
C ASN A 392 12.23 11.25 12.30
N ILE A 393 13.39 11.64 12.82
CA ILE A 393 14.61 10.82 12.77
C ILE A 393 14.41 9.51 13.52
N ARG A 394 13.79 9.54 14.71
CA ARG A 394 13.48 8.32 15.46
C ARG A 394 12.58 7.37 14.68
N ALA A 395 11.56 7.89 13.98
CA ALA A 395 10.69 7.10 13.11
C ALA A 395 11.47 6.43 11.95
N LEU A 396 12.42 7.14 11.35
CA LEU A 396 13.30 6.57 10.32
C LEU A 396 14.20 5.45 10.89
N PHE A 397 14.72 5.63 12.08
CA PHE A 397 15.51 4.57 12.75
C PHE A 397 14.65 3.34 13.06
N SER A 398 13.43 3.52 13.60
CA SER A 398 12.50 2.40 13.83
C SER A 398 12.16 1.70 12.53
N LEU A 399 11.93 2.45 11.45
CA LEU A 399 11.63 1.91 10.14
C LEU A 399 12.79 1.05 9.58
N LEU A 400 14.04 1.52 9.69
CA LEU A 400 15.21 0.84 9.15
C LEU A 400 15.68 -0.33 9.99
N GLN A 401 15.64 -0.23 11.32
CA GLN A 401 16.16 -1.26 12.23
C GLN A 401 15.13 -2.29 12.65
N GLN A 402 13.89 -1.82 12.91
CA GLN A 402 12.81 -2.66 13.45
C GLN A 402 11.73 -2.97 12.41
N HIS A 403 11.74 -2.26 11.28
CA HIS A 403 10.70 -2.32 10.25
C HIS A 403 9.30 -2.08 10.85
N THR A 404 9.23 -1.08 11.73
CA THR A 404 8.00 -0.60 12.37
C THR A 404 7.85 0.90 12.13
N LEU A 405 6.61 1.35 12.08
CA LEU A 405 6.28 2.77 12.05
C LEU A 405 5.63 3.16 13.39
N PRO A 406 6.15 4.18 14.10
CA PRO A 406 5.53 4.65 15.33
C PRO A 406 4.18 5.32 15.09
N TYR A 407 3.19 4.95 15.90
CA TYR A 407 1.89 5.60 16.04
C TYR A 407 1.88 6.27 17.42
N VAL A 408 1.98 7.58 17.43
CA VAL A 408 2.17 8.37 18.63
C VAL A 408 0.84 8.97 19.06
N PHE A 409 0.29 8.50 20.15
CA PHE A 409 -0.92 9.02 20.80
C PHE A 409 -0.53 9.90 22.00
N PRO A 410 -1.44 10.73 22.53
CA PRO A 410 -1.12 11.61 23.68
C PRO A 410 -0.55 10.89 24.89
N PHE A 411 -0.94 9.63 25.12
CA PHE A 411 -0.55 8.86 26.32
C PHE A 411 0.08 7.49 26.03
N SER A 412 0.26 7.14 24.76
CA SER A 412 0.81 5.85 24.35
C SER A 412 1.51 5.94 23.00
N GLU A 413 2.42 5.00 22.74
CA GLU A 413 3.08 4.84 21.45
C GLU A 413 2.98 3.36 21.07
N LEU A 414 2.59 3.10 19.82
CA LEU A 414 2.48 1.76 19.26
C LEU A 414 3.39 1.65 18.04
N ASP A 415 4.19 0.60 17.99
CA ASP A 415 5.02 0.29 16.82
C ASP A 415 4.28 -0.66 15.89
N ILE A 416 3.80 -0.14 14.76
CA ILE A 416 3.07 -0.93 13.77
C ILE A 416 4.05 -1.55 12.77
N PRO A 417 4.02 -2.88 12.57
CA PRO A 417 4.89 -3.55 11.62
C PRO A 417 4.69 -3.04 10.18
N THR A 418 5.79 -2.77 9.48
CA THR A 418 5.81 -2.36 8.07
C THR A 418 6.69 -3.29 7.23
N ASP A 419 6.48 -3.30 5.92
CA ASP A 419 7.33 -4.01 4.95
C ASP A 419 7.56 -3.10 3.75
N LEU A 420 8.61 -2.27 3.82
CA LEU A 420 8.95 -1.30 2.79
C LEU A 420 10.32 -1.64 2.18
N VAL A 421 10.47 -1.40 0.87
CA VAL A 421 11.77 -1.41 0.20
C VAL A 421 12.40 -0.04 0.39
N ILE A 422 13.59 0.03 1.00
CA ILE A 422 14.22 1.31 1.34
C ILE A 422 15.54 1.47 0.59
N ILE A 423 15.61 2.55 -0.19
CA ILE A 423 16.80 2.99 -0.90
C ILE A 423 17.11 4.42 -0.43
N VAL A 424 18.27 4.61 0.16
CA VAL A 424 18.77 5.94 0.56
C VAL A 424 19.71 6.45 -0.51
N VAL A 425 19.59 7.71 -0.86
CA VAL A 425 20.55 8.39 -1.75
C VAL A 425 21.15 9.57 -0.99
N SER A 426 22.48 9.62 -0.93
CA SER A 426 23.19 10.65 -0.17
C SER A 426 24.46 11.10 -0.89
N GLN A 427 24.98 12.27 -0.55
CA GLN A 427 26.27 12.75 -1.10
C GLN A 427 27.45 12.04 -0.43
N SER A 428 27.34 11.72 0.86
CA SER A 428 28.35 11.05 1.64
C SER A 428 27.74 9.86 2.40
N LYS A 429 28.42 9.30 3.39
CA LYS A 429 27.86 8.25 4.22
C LYS A 429 26.56 8.75 4.88
N SER A 430 25.48 8.00 4.69
CA SER A 430 24.17 8.30 5.28
C SER A 430 24.24 8.34 6.81
N LEU A 431 23.40 9.21 7.40
CA LEU A 431 23.15 9.26 8.85
C LEU A 431 22.28 8.08 9.30
N LEU A 432 21.58 7.43 8.38
CA LEU A 432 20.63 6.37 8.66
C LEU A 432 21.31 5.00 8.72
N PRO A 433 20.84 4.09 9.59
CA PRO A 433 21.42 2.77 9.79
C PRO A 433 20.97 1.79 8.68
N VAL A 434 21.56 1.90 7.51
CA VAL A 434 21.30 1.01 6.38
C VAL A 434 22.18 -0.24 6.41
N ASP A 435 21.71 -1.35 5.81
CA ASP A 435 22.44 -2.61 5.76
C ASP A 435 23.69 -2.56 4.88
N ALA A 436 23.65 -1.81 3.77
CA ALA A 436 24.79 -1.68 2.88
C ALA A 436 24.96 -0.26 2.32
N HIS A 437 26.20 0.22 2.32
CA HIS A 437 26.60 1.43 1.62
C HIS A 437 27.27 1.05 0.29
N VAL A 438 26.85 1.66 -0.82
CA VAL A 438 27.39 1.41 -2.14
C VAL A 438 27.76 2.74 -2.80
N HIS A 439 29.01 2.86 -3.26
CA HIS A 439 29.46 4.06 -3.94
C HIS A 439 29.32 3.90 -5.45
N ALA A 440 28.50 4.74 -6.07
CA ALA A 440 28.32 4.76 -7.52
C ALA A 440 29.49 5.45 -8.23
N ARG A 441 29.86 4.92 -9.39
CA ARG A 441 30.85 5.47 -10.29
C ARG A 441 30.28 5.53 -11.70
N PRO A 442 29.40 6.48 -12.01
CA PRO A 442 28.88 6.66 -13.35
C PRO A 442 30.02 6.99 -14.32
N HIS A 443 30.01 6.35 -15.49
CA HIS A 443 31.02 6.57 -16.54
C HIS A 443 30.47 7.40 -17.71
N HIS A 444 29.16 7.49 -17.83
CA HIS A 444 28.46 8.23 -18.88
C HIS A 444 27.11 8.70 -18.39
N ALA A 445 26.46 9.59 -19.16
CA ALA A 445 25.10 10.03 -18.85
C ALA A 445 24.11 8.85 -18.78
N PRO A 446 23.09 8.94 -17.91
CA PRO A 446 22.11 7.87 -17.72
C PRO A 446 21.30 7.64 -19.01
N GLN A 447 20.91 6.40 -19.27
CA GLN A 447 20.07 6.03 -20.39
C GLN A 447 18.92 5.13 -19.93
N MET A 448 17.70 5.48 -20.32
CA MET A 448 16.50 4.73 -19.98
C MET A 448 15.82 4.24 -21.28
N LYS A 449 16.41 3.22 -21.91
CA LYS A 449 15.90 2.63 -23.15
C LYS A 449 15.44 1.21 -22.89
N VAL A 450 14.12 1.03 -22.86
CA VAL A 450 13.50 -0.29 -22.65
C VAL A 450 12.17 -0.36 -23.39
N SER A 451 11.81 -1.53 -23.93
CA SER A 451 10.51 -1.74 -24.56
C SER A 451 9.42 -2.03 -23.50
N SER A 452 8.18 -1.68 -23.83
CA SER A 452 7.04 -1.95 -22.94
C SER A 452 6.88 -3.45 -22.62
N SER A 453 7.20 -4.34 -23.59
CA SER A 453 7.17 -5.79 -23.38
C SER A 453 8.23 -6.24 -22.37
N MET A 454 9.41 -5.63 -22.40
CA MET A 454 10.48 -5.93 -21.45
C MET A 454 10.15 -5.43 -20.05
N LEU A 455 9.56 -4.23 -19.92
CA LEU A 455 9.06 -3.72 -18.64
C LEU A 455 8.01 -4.66 -18.02
N HIS A 456 7.08 -5.16 -18.81
CA HIS A 456 6.11 -6.16 -18.36
C HIS A 456 6.80 -7.43 -17.84
N THR A 457 7.81 -7.93 -18.56
CA THR A 457 8.60 -9.10 -18.13
C THR A 457 9.34 -8.83 -16.81
N PHE A 458 9.91 -7.63 -16.63
CA PHE A 458 10.57 -7.24 -15.37
C PHE A 458 9.60 -7.20 -14.20
N ARG A 459 8.39 -6.65 -14.38
CA ARG A 459 7.33 -6.61 -13.37
C ARG A 459 6.88 -8.01 -12.97
N LEU A 460 6.65 -8.89 -13.93
CA LEU A 460 6.35 -10.31 -13.69
C LEU A 460 7.47 -11.01 -12.92
N PHE A 461 8.72 -10.82 -13.33
CA PHE A 461 9.89 -11.39 -12.67
C PHE A 461 9.95 -10.98 -11.19
N LEU A 462 9.87 -9.68 -10.89
CA LEU A 462 9.92 -9.17 -9.52
C LEU A 462 8.75 -9.70 -8.68
N THR A 463 7.53 -9.70 -9.21
CA THR A 463 6.36 -10.21 -8.51
C THR A 463 6.53 -11.69 -8.16
N ASN A 464 6.98 -12.51 -9.10
CA ASN A 464 7.17 -13.94 -8.87
C ASN A 464 8.30 -14.23 -7.88
N ILE A 465 9.45 -13.55 -8.02
CA ILE A 465 10.59 -13.76 -7.12
C ILE A 465 10.26 -13.31 -5.70
N ARG A 466 9.58 -12.18 -5.52
CA ARG A 466 9.20 -11.69 -4.19
C ARG A 466 8.23 -12.63 -3.46
N GLN A 467 7.48 -13.45 -4.15
CA GLN A 467 6.59 -14.44 -3.53
C GLN A 467 7.32 -15.72 -3.12
N LYS A 468 8.51 -15.98 -3.67
CA LYS A 468 9.29 -17.18 -3.34
C LYS A 468 9.85 -17.12 -1.91
N THR A 469 9.97 -18.30 -1.31
CA THR A 469 10.64 -18.49 -0.01
C THR A 469 11.95 -19.22 -0.23
N LEU A 470 13.00 -18.83 0.49
CA LEU A 470 14.29 -19.49 0.45
C LEU A 470 14.52 -20.27 1.74
N SER A 471 14.95 -21.52 1.62
CA SER A 471 15.41 -22.35 2.73
C SER A 471 16.95 -22.38 2.77
N ILE A 472 17.51 -22.43 3.98
CA ILE A 472 18.96 -22.61 4.20
C ILE A 472 19.17 -24.06 4.66
N PRO A 473 19.79 -24.92 3.84
CA PRO A 473 20.11 -26.29 4.23
C PRO A 473 21.13 -26.33 5.38
N VAL A 474 21.10 -27.38 6.19
CA VAL A 474 21.95 -27.51 7.39
C VAL A 474 23.43 -27.53 7.00
N ASP A 475 23.78 -28.29 5.97
CA ASP A 475 25.15 -28.38 5.44
C ASP A 475 25.72 -27.03 4.98
N VAL A 476 24.87 -26.17 4.37
CA VAL A 476 25.26 -24.82 3.98
C VAL A 476 25.40 -23.94 5.22
N SER A 477 24.51 -24.06 6.20
CA SER A 477 24.60 -23.35 7.47
C SER A 477 25.91 -23.67 8.21
N ASP A 478 26.27 -24.95 8.30
CA ASP A 478 27.51 -25.42 8.91
C ASP A 478 28.74 -24.86 8.16
N HIS A 479 28.69 -24.89 6.82
CA HIS A 479 29.75 -24.30 6.00
C HIS A 479 29.92 -22.79 6.25
N ILE A 480 28.83 -22.03 6.36
CA ILE A 480 28.87 -20.59 6.65
C ILE A 480 29.47 -20.33 8.03
N GLN A 481 29.12 -21.12 9.05
CA GLN A 481 29.69 -21.00 10.39
C GLN A 481 31.20 -21.25 10.39
N ASP A 482 31.64 -22.33 9.74
CA ASP A 482 33.05 -22.65 9.61
C ASP A 482 33.84 -21.56 8.87
N ASP A 483 33.27 -21.02 7.81
CA ASP A 483 33.86 -19.95 7.01
C ASP A 483 33.97 -18.66 7.82
N PHE A 484 32.94 -18.30 8.58
CA PHE A 484 32.97 -17.17 9.51
C PHE A 484 34.09 -17.30 10.57
N VAL A 485 34.22 -18.48 11.18
CA VAL A 485 35.29 -18.75 12.17
C VAL A 485 36.67 -18.63 11.52
N LYS A 486 36.84 -19.12 10.28
CA LYS A 486 38.08 -18.99 9.50
C LYS A 486 38.42 -17.53 9.22
N MET A 487 37.45 -16.75 8.73
CA MET A 487 37.65 -15.31 8.44
C MET A 487 38.01 -14.50 9.68
N ARG A 488 37.40 -14.77 10.82
CA ARG A 488 37.75 -14.11 12.09
C ARG A 488 39.18 -14.46 12.59
N ARG A 489 39.65 -15.68 12.29
CA ARG A 489 41.01 -16.13 12.70
C ARG A 489 42.11 -15.62 11.76
N SER A 490 41.80 -15.34 10.50
CA SER A 490 42.81 -14.93 9.51
C SER A 490 43.37 -13.51 9.75
N GLY A 491 42.68 -12.67 10.52
CA GLY A 491 43.20 -11.37 11.00
C GLY A 491 43.42 -10.29 9.96
N THR A 492 43.20 -10.56 8.69
CA THR A 492 43.46 -9.63 7.56
C THR A 492 42.39 -8.55 7.39
N HIS A 493 41.13 -8.83 7.71
CA HIS A 493 40.06 -7.88 7.91
C HIS A 493 39.21 -8.34 9.10
N ARG A 494 38.79 -7.39 9.93
CA ARG A 494 37.92 -7.67 11.06
C ARG A 494 36.50 -7.95 10.53
N PHE A 495 36.24 -9.18 10.04
CA PHE A 495 34.91 -9.62 9.66
C PHE A 495 34.07 -9.77 10.91
N ASP A 496 33.15 -8.85 11.14
CA ASP A 496 32.31 -8.79 12.32
C ASP A 496 30.92 -9.42 12.12
N GLN A 497 30.06 -9.26 13.09
CA GLN A 497 28.71 -9.81 13.06
C GLN A 497 27.83 -9.11 12.01
N ASP A 498 28.03 -7.81 11.84
CA ASP A 498 27.26 -7.01 10.86
C ASP A 498 27.66 -7.41 9.43
N ASP A 499 28.94 -7.69 9.19
CA ASP A 499 29.42 -8.21 7.91
C ASP A 499 28.82 -9.58 7.58
N LEU A 500 28.75 -10.47 8.59
CA LEU A 500 28.11 -11.78 8.43
C LEU A 500 26.63 -11.63 8.09
N GLN A 501 25.91 -10.79 8.84
CA GLN A 501 24.49 -10.57 8.62
C GLN A 501 24.24 -9.99 7.22
N ARG A 502 25.01 -9.00 6.81
CA ARG A 502 24.93 -8.42 5.47
C ARG A 502 25.20 -9.46 4.37
N CYS A 503 26.27 -10.23 4.49
CA CYS A 503 26.58 -11.31 3.54
C CYS A 503 25.46 -12.38 3.47
N LEU A 504 24.83 -12.71 4.60
CA LEU A 504 23.67 -13.61 4.62
C LEU A 504 22.47 -13.02 3.91
N HIS A 505 22.17 -11.74 4.11
CA HIS A 505 21.10 -11.05 3.38
C HIS A 505 21.38 -11.01 1.87
N VAL A 506 22.60 -10.62 1.48
CA VAL A 506 23.01 -10.59 0.06
C VAL A 506 22.94 -11.99 -0.56
N SER A 507 23.47 -13.03 0.10
CA SER A 507 23.45 -14.39 -0.44
C SER A 507 22.04 -14.94 -0.60
N ARG A 508 21.14 -14.62 0.32
CA ARG A 508 19.72 -14.97 0.25
C ARG A 508 19.04 -14.29 -0.94
N LEU A 509 19.18 -12.97 -1.05
CA LEU A 509 18.57 -12.19 -2.13
C LEU A 509 19.15 -12.55 -3.49
N LEU A 510 20.47 -12.80 -3.56
CA LEU A 510 21.14 -13.28 -4.75
C LEU A 510 20.57 -14.63 -5.20
N SER A 511 20.44 -15.59 -4.30
CA SER A 511 19.82 -16.89 -4.60
C SER A 511 18.40 -16.74 -5.12
N LEU A 512 17.58 -15.92 -4.47
CA LEU A 512 16.22 -15.63 -4.93
C LEU A 512 16.23 -14.99 -6.32
N SER A 513 17.13 -14.05 -6.60
CA SER A 513 17.24 -13.39 -7.91
C SER A 513 17.56 -14.36 -9.05
N HIS A 514 18.23 -15.46 -8.75
CA HIS A 514 18.47 -16.58 -9.67
C HIS A 514 17.31 -17.61 -9.69
N GLY A 515 16.22 -17.34 -8.97
CA GLY A 515 15.05 -18.22 -8.93
C GLY A 515 15.22 -19.46 -8.05
N LEU A 516 16.30 -19.53 -7.26
CA LEU A 516 16.60 -20.66 -6.39
C LEU A 516 15.69 -20.64 -5.14
N GLU A 517 15.30 -21.81 -4.68
CA GLU A 517 14.51 -22.01 -3.45
C GLU A 517 15.38 -22.43 -2.25
N ARG A 518 16.65 -22.70 -2.50
CA ARG A 518 17.64 -23.12 -1.49
C ARG A 518 18.92 -22.35 -1.65
N LEU A 519 19.50 -21.92 -0.52
CA LEU A 519 20.83 -21.33 -0.51
C LEU A 519 21.89 -22.40 -0.86
N THR A 520 22.88 -22.02 -1.68
CA THR A 520 24.00 -22.87 -2.03
C THR A 520 25.32 -22.24 -1.57
N THR A 521 26.37 -23.05 -1.44
CA THR A 521 27.73 -22.59 -1.10
C THR A 521 28.30 -21.65 -2.17
N ASP A 522 27.92 -21.87 -3.45
CA ASP A 522 28.34 -21.01 -4.55
C ASP A 522 27.73 -19.59 -4.42
N MET A 523 26.43 -19.50 -4.07
CA MET A 523 25.77 -18.20 -3.84
C MET A 523 26.34 -17.48 -2.63
N TRP A 524 26.70 -18.22 -1.57
CA TRP A 524 27.44 -17.65 -0.45
C TRP A 524 28.79 -17.08 -0.88
N SER A 525 29.53 -17.81 -1.70
CA SER A 525 30.84 -17.36 -2.20
C SER A 525 30.73 -16.14 -3.12
N GLN A 526 29.72 -16.11 -4.00
CA GLN A 526 29.43 -14.95 -4.84
C GLN A 526 29.04 -13.72 -4.03
N ALA A 527 28.21 -13.89 -3.00
CA ALA A 527 27.82 -12.81 -2.09
C ALA A 527 29.02 -12.17 -1.39
N LYS A 528 29.98 -12.99 -0.95
CA LYS A 528 31.24 -12.48 -0.34
C LYS A 528 32.07 -11.68 -1.33
N VAL A 529 32.19 -12.14 -2.57
CA VAL A 529 32.92 -11.41 -3.62
C VAL A 529 32.24 -10.08 -3.93
N LEU A 530 30.91 -10.09 -4.06
CA LEU A 530 30.12 -8.90 -4.29
C LEU A 530 30.27 -7.87 -3.17
N ASP A 531 30.20 -8.33 -1.89
CA ASP A 531 30.37 -7.46 -0.72
C ASP A 531 31.80 -6.93 -0.58
N ALA A 532 32.81 -7.74 -0.89
CA ALA A 532 34.21 -7.30 -0.92
C ALA A 532 34.43 -6.19 -1.95
N THR A 533 33.91 -6.36 -3.18
CA THR A 533 33.99 -5.33 -4.24
C THR A 533 33.29 -4.03 -3.81
N ARG A 534 32.14 -4.13 -3.13
CA ARG A 534 31.45 -2.98 -2.54
C ARG A 534 32.32 -2.28 -1.48
N ALA A 535 32.88 -3.04 -0.56
CA ALA A 535 33.71 -2.52 0.53
C ALA A 535 34.96 -1.79 0.00
N GLU A 536 35.63 -2.35 -1.00
CA GLU A 536 36.77 -1.71 -1.68
C GLU A 536 36.39 -0.36 -2.32
N ARG A 537 35.20 -0.26 -2.94
CA ARG A 537 34.73 1.02 -3.51
C ARG A 537 34.44 2.08 -2.47
N VAL A 538 33.86 1.68 -1.35
CA VAL A 538 33.55 2.61 -0.24
C VAL A 538 34.83 3.08 0.48
N ALA A 539 35.86 2.26 0.53
CA ALA A 539 37.14 2.60 1.13
C ALA A 539 38.03 3.52 0.25
N LEU A 540 37.78 3.55 -1.05
CA LEU A 540 38.51 4.39 -2.02
C LEU A 540 37.63 5.59 -2.39
N PRO A 541 37.87 6.81 -1.84
CA PRO A 541 37.07 8.00 -2.14
C PRO A 541 37.16 8.45 -3.61
#